data_1e26563be39366aea3abfba668feaf6e
#
_entry.id   1e26563be39366aea3abfba668feaf6e
#
_cell.length_a   1.000
_cell.length_b   1.000
_cell.length_c   1.000
_cell.angle_alpha   90.00
_cell.angle_beta   90.00
_cell.angle_gamma   90.00
#
_symmetry.space_group_name_H-M   'P 1'
#
loop_
_entity.id
_entity.type
_entity.pdbx_description
1 polymer ?
#
loop_
_entity_poly.entity_id
_entity_poly.type
_entity_poly.pdbx_seq_one_letter_code
_entity_poly.pdbx_strand_id
1 'polypeptide(L)'
;MNSVTRALVWIRRIFHCRGFGIQSPTDYRFVRYVINEKWPYYAYDELPNDGDWLKRKLGLLYFRLANDRQPRRVIDKVGVMDFVRAGCRKAERVEDADEVELAVVPIAQDYDRLLNRCGEQSVVVFQDIYKQKALWQSIEHDRRVTVAFDLYYCGIVLFDKKRHPHHYIVNF
;
A
#
# COMPACT_ATOMS: atom_id res chain seq x y z
N MET A 1 -17.55 5.77 4.57
CA MET A 1 -17.54 6.86 3.54
C MET A 1 -18.67 6.62 2.55
N ASN A 2 -19.48 7.66 2.24
CA ASN A 2 -20.63 7.49 1.34
C ASN A 2 -20.24 7.39 -0.15
N SER A 3 -21.18 6.91 -1.00
CA SER A 3 -20.94 6.67 -2.43
C SER A 3 -20.62 7.96 -3.20
N VAL A 4 -21.19 9.09 -2.80
CA VAL A 4 -20.94 10.41 -3.44
C VAL A 4 -19.51 10.85 -3.24
N THR A 5 -19.00 10.75 -2.00
CA THR A 5 -17.60 11.10 -1.70
C THR A 5 -16.62 10.23 -2.50
N ARG A 6 -16.93 8.92 -2.65
CA ARG A 6 -16.09 8.02 -3.46
C ARG A 6 -16.06 8.42 -4.93
N ALA A 7 -17.22 8.76 -5.50
CA ALA A 7 -17.31 9.22 -6.88
C ALA A 7 -16.53 10.52 -7.11
N LEU A 8 -16.63 11.48 -6.19
CA LEU A 8 -15.88 12.73 -6.27
C LEU A 8 -14.35 12.51 -6.20
N VAL A 9 -13.89 11.64 -5.31
CA VAL A 9 -12.46 11.27 -5.23
C VAL A 9 -12.00 10.64 -6.53
N TRP A 10 -12.78 9.70 -7.08
CA TRP A 10 -12.45 9.02 -8.33
C TRP A 10 -12.38 10.00 -9.51
N ILE A 11 -13.36 10.90 -9.66
CA ILE A 11 -13.40 11.92 -10.73
C ILE A 11 -12.19 12.85 -10.64
N ARG A 12 -11.83 13.32 -9.43
CA ARG A 12 -10.66 14.19 -9.23
C ARG A 12 -9.34 13.54 -9.62
N ARG A 13 -9.28 12.21 -9.61
CA ARG A 13 -8.07 11.42 -9.91
C ARG A 13 -8.16 10.68 -11.25
N ILE A 14 -9.10 11.03 -12.12
CA ILE A 14 -9.36 10.30 -13.38
C ILE A 14 -8.14 10.22 -14.31
N PHE A 15 -7.30 11.26 -14.31
CA PHE A 15 -6.08 11.31 -15.11
C PHE A 15 -4.92 10.46 -14.52
N HIS A 16 -5.09 9.88 -13.33
CA HIS A 16 -4.10 9.04 -12.68
C HIS A 16 -4.53 7.55 -12.66
N CYS A 17 -5.37 7.16 -13.62
CA CYS A 17 -5.87 5.78 -13.71
C CYS A 17 -4.82 4.84 -14.33
N ARG A 18 -4.71 3.64 -13.77
CA ARG A 18 -3.98 2.50 -14.34
C ARG A 18 -2.54 2.77 -14.75
N GLY A 19 -1.86 3.69 -14.08
CA GLY A 19 -0.47 4.03 -14.38
C GLY A 19 -0.29 5.00 -15.54
N PHE A 20 -1.35 5.70 -15.98
CA PHE A 20 -1.21 6.75 -16.98
C PHE A 20 -0.21 7.82 -16.50
N GLY A 21 0.74 8.17 -17.37
CA GLY A 21 1.81 9.13 -17.06
C GLY A 21 3.02 8.55 -16.31
N ILE A 22 3.02 7.28 -15.91
CA ILE A 22 4.18 6.65 -15.28
C ILE A 22 5.17 6.19 -16.35
N GLN A 23 6.35 6.83 -16.39
CA GLN A 23 7.40 6.53 -17.38
C GLN A 23 8.32 5.38 -16.93
N SER A 24 8.49 5.16 -15.63
CA SER A 24 9.29 4.06 -15.09
C SER A 24 8.62 2.70 -15.37
N PRO A 25 9.23 1.78 -16.14
CA PRO A 25 8.62 0.47 -16.41
C PRO A 25 8.35 -0.34 -15.15
N THR A 26 9.24 -0.25 -14.16
CA THR A 26 9.10 -0.96 -12.88
C THR A 26 7.93 -0.42 -12.06
N ASP A 27 7.78 0.91 -11.99
CA ASP A 27 6.70 1.54 -11.24
C ASP A 27 5.36 1.37 -11.97
N TYR A 28 5.35 1.46 -13.31
CA TYR A 28 4.19 1.14 -14.13
C TYR A 28 3.71 -0.30 -13.88
N ARG A 29 4.65 -1.28 -13.88
CA ARG A 29 4.33 -2.68 -13.58
C ARG A 29 3.73 -2.84 -12.19
N PHE A 30 4.31 -2.18 -11.19
CA PHE A 30 3.79 -2.23 -9.82
C PHE A 30 2.38 -1.65 -9.71
N VAL A 31 2.13 -0.49 -10.33
CA VAL A 31 0.78 0.10 -10.35
C VAL A 31 -0.20 -0.79 -11.12
N ARG A 32 0.21 -1.36 -12.23
CA ARG A 32 -0.66 -2.12 -13.12
C ARG A 32 -1.04 -3.49 -12.56
N TYR A 33 -0.06 -4.20 -11.97
CA TYR A 33 -0.21 -5.61 -11.60
C TYR A 33 -0.25 -5.87 -10.10
N VAL A 34 -0.01 -4.84 -9.26
CA VAL A 34 -0.17 -4.95 -7.81
C VAL A 34 -1.25 -4.01 -7.30
N ILE A 35 -1.15 -2.70 -7.58
CA ILE A 35 -2.11 -1.73 -7.06
C ILE A 35 -3.48 -1.88 -7.74
N ASN A 36 -3.52 -1.84 -9.07
CA ASN A 36 -4.74 -1.79 -9.89
C ASN A 36 -5.07 -3.12 -10.60
N GLU A 37 -4.52 -4.23 -10.12
CA GLU A 37 -4.83 -5.57 -10.62
C GLU A 37 -6.31 -5.90 -10.44
N LYS A 38 -6.94 -6.44 -11.48
CA LYS A 38 -8.36 -6.78 -11.51
C LYS A 38 -8.65 -8.27 -11.72
N TRP A 39 -7.60 -9.10 -11.86
CA TRP A 39 -7.82 -10.53 -12.03
C TRP A 39 -8.50 -11.12 -10.81
N PRO A 40 -9.54 -11.96 -11.01
CA PRO A 40 -10.17 -12.68 -9.92
C PRO A 40 -9.24 -13.82 -9.49
N TYR A 41 -8.59 -13.67 -8.36
CA TYR A 41 -7.88 -14.77 -7.73
C TYR A 41 -8.87 -15.68 -7.01
N TYR A 42 -8.70 -17.01 -7.12
CA TYR A 42 -9.55 -17.98 -6.41
C TYR A 42 -9.63 -17.73 -4.91
N ALA A 43 -8.52 -17.30 -4.29
CA ALA A 43 -8.48 -16.95 -2.88
C ALA A 43 -9.41 -15.79 -2.48
N TYR A 44 -9.88 -14.98 -3.43
CA TYR A 44 -10.75 -13.84 -3.13
C TYR A 44 -12.13 -14.27 -2.60
N ASP A 45 -12.62 -15.45 -3.00
CA ASP A 45 -13.92 -15.95 -2.57
C ASP A 45 -13.91 -16.38 -1.09
N GLU A 46 -12.74 -16.77 -0.58
CA GLU A 46 -12.53 -17.20 0.81
C GLU A 46 -12.19 -16.03 1.76
N LEU A 47 -11.89 -14.84 1.23
CA LEU A 47 -11.48 -13.69 2.02
C LEU A 47 -12.66 -13.00 2.71
N PRO A 48 -12.45 -12.42 3.92
CA PRO A 48 -13.48 -11.72 4.66
C PRO A 48 -14.20 -10.66 3.82
N ASN A 49 -15.54 -10.69 3.84
CA ASN A 49 -16.39 -9.72 3.18
C ASN A 49 -17.55 -9.35 4.11
N ASP A 50 -17.31 -8.40 4.99
CA ASP A 50 -18.27 -7.88 5.97
C ASP A 50 -19.16 -6.75 5.43
N GLY A 51 -19.15 -6.52 4.10
CA GLY A 51 -19.94 -5.47 3.44
C GLY A 51 -19.27 -4.09 3.45
N ASP A 52 -18.16 -3.89 4.14
CA ASP A 52 -17.39 -2.64 4.03
C ASP A 52 -16.56 -2.65 2.74
N TRP A 53 -17.02 -1.87 1.78
CA TRP A 53 -16.37 -1.73 0.48
C TRP A 53 -14.90 -1.31 0.59
N LEU A 54 -14.56 -0.35 1.48
CA LEU A 54 -13.19 0.14 1.60
C LEU A 54 -12.28 -0.91 2.22
N LYS A 55 -12.75 -1.54 3.29
CA LYS A 55 -12.02 -2.62 3.96
C LYS A 55 -11.74 -3.77 2.98
N ARG A 56 -12.75 -4.18 2.20
CA ARG A 56 -12.60 -5.21 1.16
C ARG A 56 -11.59 -4.78 0.10
N LYS A 57 -11.71 -3.56 -0.42
CA LYS A 57 -10.82 -3.03 -1.45
C LYS A 57 -9.36 -2.95 -1.00
N LEU A 58 -9.10 -2.42 0.19
CA LEU A 58 -7.77 -2.38 0.78
C LEU A 58 -7.25 -3.78 1.11
N GLY A 59 -8.10 -4.67 1.62
CA GLY A 59 -7.73 -6.06 1.88
C GLY A 59 -7.22 -6.78 0.63
N LEU A 60 -7.91 -6.63 -0.50
CA LEU A 60 -7.46 -7.18 -1.78
C LEU A 60 -6.13 -6.58 -2.25
N LEU A 61 -5.85 -5.32 -1.95
CA LEU A 61 -4.54 -4.72 -2.18
C LEU A 61 -3.46 -5.39 -1.31
N TYR A 62 -3.74 -5.63 -0.03
CA TYR A 62 -2.78 -6.28 0.88
C TYR A 62 -2.50 -7.73 0.47
N PHE A 63 -3.51 -8.46 0.00
CA PHE A 63 -3.33 -9.76 -0.62
C PHE A 63 -2.31 -9.67 -1.78
N ARG A 64 -2.51 -8.74 -2.72
CA ARG A 64 -1.63 -8.59 -3.88
C ARG A 64 -0.22 -8.15 -3.52
N LEU A 65 -0.08 -7.25 -2.55
CA LEU A 65 1.23 -6.86 -2.00
C LEU A 65 1.96 -8.05 -1.39
N ALA A 66 1.27 -8.84 -0.59
CA ALA A 66 1.85 -10.05 0.01
C ALA A 66 2.21 -11.11 -1.04
N ASN A 67 1.38 -11.26 -2.07
CA ASN A 67 1.65 -12.17 -3.18
C ASN A 67 2.88 -11.71 -4.02
N ASP A 68 3.05 -10.43 -4.24
CA ASP A 68 4.19 -9.86 -4.98
C ASP A 68 5.49 -9.93 -4.16
N ARG A 69 5.43 -9.57 -2.87
CA ARG A 69 6.62 -9.41 -2.02
C ARG A 69 7.02 -10.68 -1.27
N GLN A 70 6.10 -11.61 -1.06
CA GLN A 70 6.32 -12.84 -0.33
C GLN A 70 6.98 -12.66 1.05
N PRO A 71 6.51 -11.72 1.90
CA PRO A 71 7.13 -11.41 3.18
C PRO A 71 7.01 -12.60 4.16
N ARG A 72 8.00 -12.77 5.01
CA ARG A 72 7.94 -13.69 6.15
C ARG A 72 7.44 -12.99 7.40
N ARG A 73 7.93 -11.77 7.65
CA ARG A 73 7.57 -10.97 8.83
C ARG A 73 6.74 -9.77 8.42
N VAL A 74 5.58 -9.62 9.03
CA VAL A 74 4.63 -8.54 8.71
C VAL A 74 4.26 -7.79 9.98
N ILE A 75 4.50 -6.50 9.99
CA ILE A 75 3.99 -5.59 11.02
C ILE A 75 2.58 -5.18 10.61
N ASP A 76 1.59 -5.72 11.32
CA ASP A 76 0.17 -5.40 11.08
C ASP A 76 -0.43 -4.73 12.32
N LYS A 77 -0.69 -3.44 12.21
CA LYS A 77 -1.34 -2.62 13.25
C LYS A 77 -2.80 -2.28 12.92
N VAL A 78 -3.35 -2.87 11.85
CA VAL A 78 -4.71 -2.58 11.37
C VAL A 78 -5.61 -3.82 11.23
N GLY A 79 -5.05 -5.02 11.50
CA GLY A 79 -5.83 -6.27 11.51
C GLY A 79 -6.14 -6.83 10.13
N VAL A 80 -5.12 -6.93 9.25
CA VAL A 80 -5.29 -7.36 7.85
C VAL A 80 -4.59 -8.69 7.53
N MET A 81 -4.14 -9.42 8.55
CA MET A 81 -3.38 -10.66 8.36
C MET A 81 -4.10 -11.74 7.55
N ASP A 82 -5.43 -11.81 7.59
CA ASP A 82 -6.19 -12.77 6.78
C ASP A 82 -5.95 -12.54 5.28
N PHE A 83 -5.96 -11.29 4.84
CA PHE A 83 -5.64 -10.93 3.46
C PHE A 83 -4.17 -11.18 3.12
N VAL A 84 -3.26 -10.84 4.02
CA VAL A 84 -1.82 -11.03 3.82
C VAL A 84 -1.47 -12.51 3.71
N ARG A 85 -2.00 -13.36 4.61
CA ARG A 85 -1.75 -14.81 4.60
C ARG A 85 -2.34 -15.51 3.39
N ALA A 86 -3.46 -15.04 2.88
CA ALA A 86 -4.02 -15.56 1.63
C ALA A 86 -3.09 -15.29 0.43
N GLY A 87 -2.39 -14.15 0.39
CA GLY A 87 -1.39 -13.83 -0.62
C GLY A 87 -0.02 -14.48 -0.37
N CYS A 88 0.34 -14.69 0.89
CA CYS A 88 1.61 -15.29 1.29
C CYS A 88 1.43 -16.16 2.54
N ARG A 89 1.29 -17.49 2.36
CA ARG A 89 1.00 -18.44 3.47
C ARG A 89 2.06 -18.47 4.55
N LYS A 90 3.31 -18.12 4.23
CA LYS A 90 4.44 -18.08 5.17
C LYS A 90 4.54 -16.78 5.97
N ALA A 91 3.63 -15.84 5.74
CA ALA A 91 3.64 -14.55 6.44
C ALA A 91 3.21 -14.73 7.91
N GLU A 92 4.06 -14.25 8.80
CA GLU A 92 3.81 -14.23 10.24
C GLU A 92 3.70 -12.79 10.73
N ARG A 93 2.70 -12.56 11.59
CA ARG A 93 2.57 -11.27 12.25
C ARG A 93 3.64 -11.12 13.32
N VAL A 94 4.32 -9.99 13.29
CA VAL A 94 5.26 -9.57 14.33
C VAL A 94 4.84 -8.21 14.89
N GLU A 95 5.08 -7.99 16.18
CA GLU A 95 4.78 -6.69 16.80
C GLU A 95 5.84 -5.66 16.46
N ASP A 96 7.09 -6.12 16.30
CA ASP A 96 8.25 -5.32 15.94
C ASP A 96 9.24 -6.18 15.16
N ALA A 97 10.13 -5.56 14.37
CA ALA A 97 11.16 -6.25 13.62
C ALA A 97 12.39 -5.35 13.47
N ASP A 98 13.59 -5.94 13.51
CA ASP A 98 14.84 -5.20 13.25
C ASP A 98 14.90 -4.72 11.80
N GLU A 99 14.38 -5.53 10.87
CA GLU A 99 14.20 -5.18 9.46
C GLU A 99 12.76 -5.40 9.05
N VAL A 100 12.16 -4.37 8.45
CA VAL A 100 10.78 -4.38 7.96
C VAL A 100 10.73 -5.00 6.56
N GLU A 101 9.96 -6.08 6.39
CA GLU A 101 9.67 -6.64 5.06
C GLU A 101 8.38 -6.05 4.51
N LEU A 102 7.28 -6.17 5.27
CA LEU A 102 6.00 -5.53 4.96
C LEU A 102 5.43 -4.95 6.25
N ALA A 103 5.00 -3.70 6.20
CA ALA A 103 4.24 -3.09 7.29
C ALA A 103 2.92 -2.50 6.78
N VAL A 104 1.83 -2.74 7.51
CA VAL A 104 0.54 -2.09 7.29
C VAL A 104 0.13 -1.43 8.60
N VAL A 105 0.21 -0.10 8.61
CA VAL A 105 0.05 0.70 9.83
C VAL A 105 -0.87 1.90 9.59
N PRO A 106 -1.57 2.40 10.60
CA PRO A 106 -2.24 3.70 10.49
C PRO A 106 -1.19 4.80 10.35
N ILE A 107 -1.53 5.89 9.66
CA ILE A 107 -0.63 7.03 9.58
C ILE A 107 -0.52 7.69 10.96
N ALA A 108 0.71 7.84 11.46
CA ALA A 108 1.00 8.38 12.79
C ALA A 108 2.32 9.17 12.81
N GLN A 109 2.51 10.03 13.81
CA GLN A 109 3.67 10.93 13.94
C GLN A 109 5.00 10.19 14.21
N ASP A 110 4.95 8.98 14.75
CA ASP A 110 6.11 8.15 15.11
C ASP A 110 6.63 7.27 13.96
N TYR A 111 6.32 7.63 12.71
CA TYR A 111 6.73 6.87 11.53
C TYR A 111 8.26 6.76 11.36
N ASP A 112 9.03 7.68 11.93
CA ASP A 112 10.50 7.68 11.88
C ASP A 112 11.10 6.37 12.37
N ARG A 113 10.60 5.85 13.48
CA ARG A 113 11.09 4.58 14.04
C ARG A 113 10.87 3.42 13.07
N LEU A 114 9.76 3.42 12.35
CA LEU A 114 9.45 2.40 11.35
C LEU A 114 10.35 2.54 10.13
N LEU A 115 10.49 3.76 9.58
CA LEU A 115 11.29 3.99 8.37
C LEU A 115 12.78 3.73 8.58
N ASN A 116 13.31 3.93 9.80
CA ASN A 116 14.71 3.64 10.12
C ASN A 116 15.05 2.14 10.03
N ARG A 117 14.06 1.25 10.03
CA ARG A 117 14.23 -0.20 9.93
C ARG A 117 13.90 -0.75 8.55
N CYS A 118 13.60 0.13 7.60
CA CYS A 118 13.31 -0.25 6.23
C CYS A 118 14.59 -0.41 5.41
N GLY A 119 14.73 -1.55 4.78
CA GLY A 119 15.75 -1.86 3.78
C GLY A 119 15.22 -1.72 2.36
N GLU A 120 16.05 -2.02 1.36
CA GLU A 120 15.72 -1.84 -0.07
C GLU A 120 14.47 -2.64 -0.53
N GLN A 121 14.19 -3.76 0.13
CA GLN A 121 13.05 -4.62 -0.22
C GLN A 121 11.78 -4.32 0.59
N SER A 122 11.88 -3.40 1.55
CA SER A 122 10.77 -3.05 2.42
C SER A 122 9.63 -2.39 1.66
N VAL A 123 8.42 -2.69 2.12
CA VAL A 123 7.18 -2.01 1.69
C VAL A 123 6.42 -1.57 2.93
N VAL A 124 6.09 -0.31 3.02
CA VAL A 124 5.25 0.21 4.10
C VAL A 124 3.97 0.80 3.51
N VAL A 125 2.84 0.40 4.08
CA VAL A 125 1.53 0.93 3.75
C VAL A 125 1.00 1.73 4.94
N PHE A 126 0.77 3.00 4.72
CA PHE A 126 0.13 3.90 5.68
C PHE A 126 -1.35 4.01 5.35
N GLN A 127 -2.23 3.58 6.26
CA GLN A 127 -3.67 3.75 6.10
C GLN A 127 -4.13 5.16 6.49
N ASP A 128 -5.27 5.56 5.92
CA ASP A 128 -5.98 6.80 6.27
C ASP A 128 -5.20 8.10 5.95
N ILE A 129 -4.32 8.09 4.96
CA ILE A 129 -3.49 9.25 4.60
C ILE A 129 -4.33 10.51 4.29
N TYR A 130 -5.55 10.34 3.79
CA TYR A 130 -6.48 11.46 3.51
C TYR A 130 -6.91 12.23 4.77
N LYS A 131 -6.80 11.60 5.95
CA LYS A 131 -7.11 12.23 7.23
C LYS A 131 -5.96 13.13 7.74
N GLN A 132 -4.72 12.83 7.33
CA GLN A 132 -3.50 13.50 7.78
C GLN A 132 -2.59 13.86 6.60
N LYS A 133 -3.10 14.67 5.67
CA LYS A 133 -2.41 15.00 4.42
C LYS A 133 -1.02 15.63 4.62
N ALA A 134 -0.89 16.53 5.59
CA ALA A 134 0.41 17.16 5.85
C ALA A 134 1.45 16.14 6.33
N LEU A 135 1.04 15.19 7.17
CA LEU A 135 1.91 14.11 7.63
C LEU A 135 2.26 13.16 6.47
N TRP A 136 1.30 12.84 5.60
CA TRP A 136 1.57 12.05 4.40
C TRP A 136 2.59 12.74 3.51
N GLN A 137 2.45 14.05 3.28
CA GLN A 137 3.43 14.83 2.52
C GLN A 137 4.83 14.78 3.13
N SER A 138 4.95 14.81 4.46
CA SER A 138 6.25 14.66 5.13
C SER A 138 6.85 13.27 4.92
N ILE A 139 6.01 12.21 4.93
CA ILE A 139 6.45 10.83 4.71
C ILE A 139 6.88 10.62 3.25
N GLU A 140 6.07 11.03 2.27
CA GLU A 140 6.40 10.83 0.86
C GLU A 140 7.65 11.59 0.40
N HIS A 141 8.01 12.68 1.09
CA HIS A 141 9.22 13.46 0.82
C HIS A 141 10.39 13.11 1.77
N ASP A 142 10.24 12.08 2.60
CA ASP A 142 11.32 11.64 3.46
C ASP A 142 12.46 11.08 2.60
N ARG A 143 13.71 11.49 2.92
CA ARG A 143 14.91 11.11 2.16
C ARG A 143 15.17 9.60 2.07
N ARG A 144 14.57 8.81 2.95
CA ARG A 144 14.68 7.34 2.96
C ARG A 144 13.73 6.71 1.94
N VAL A 145 12.63 7.39 1.62
CA VAL A 145 11.63 6.92 0.67
C VAL A 145 12.11 7.17 -0.75
N THR A 146 12.16 6.13 -1.57
CA THR A 146 12.52 6.25 -2.98
C THR A 146 11.30 6.46 -3.86
N VAL A 147 10.26 5.67 -3.66
CA VAL A 147 9.02 5.81 -4.44
C VAL A 147 7.82 5.82 -3.49
N ALA A 148 6.93 6.77 -3.69
CA ALA A 148 5.68 6.86 -2.96
C ALA A 148 4.47 6.80 -3.93
N PHE A 149 3.43 6.08 -3.53
CA PHE A 149 2.16 5.99 -4.24
C PHE A 149 1.02 6.48 -3.34
N ASP A 150 0.44 7.61 -3.67
CA ASP A 150 -0.76 8.14 -3.01
C ASP A 150 -2.01 7.54 -3.65
N LEU A 151 -2.69 6.64 -2.92
CA LEU A 151 -3.95 6.01 -3.34
C LEU A 151 -5.18 6.68 -2.70
N TYR A 152 -5.02 7.81 -2.05
CA TYR A 152 -6.03 8.53 -1.26
C TYR A 152 -6.36 7.85 0.07
N TYR A 153 -6.80 6.59 0.05
CA TYR A 153 -7.18 5.85 1.26
C TYR A 153 -5.99 5.32 2.03
N CYS A 154 -4.94 4.99 1.31
CA CYS A 154 -3.64 4.61 1.85
C CYS A 154 -2.52 5.14 0.97
N GLY A 155 -1.33 5.22 1.52
CA GLY A 155 -0.09 5.49 0.82
C GLY A 155 0.84 4.30 0.90
N ILE A 156 1.55 4.01 -0.18
CA ILE A 156 2.55 2.94 -0.23
C ILE A 156 3.91 3.59 -0.46
N VAL A 157 4.90 3.24 0.35
CA VAL A 157 6.28 3.71 0.17
C VAL A 157 7.24 2.55 -0.02
N LEU A 158 8.19 2.74 -0.93
CA LEU A 158 9.25 1.81 -1.29
C LEU A 158 10.62 2.46 -1.07
N PHE A 159 11.62 1.62 -0.80
CA PHE A 159 12.97 2.04 -0.40
C PHE A 159 14.08 1.58 -1.35
N ASP A 160 13.73 1.03 -2.51
CA ASP A 160 14.65 0.49 -3.51
C ASP A 160 15.47 1.60 -4.17
N LYS A 161 16.74 1.74 -3.75
CA LYS A 161 17.69 2.76 -4.22
C LYS A 161 18.03 2.65 -5.71
N LYS A 162 17.69 1.55 -6.38
CA LYS A 162 17.87 1.39 -7.83
C LYS A 162 16.80 2.14 -8.64
N ARG A 163 15.72 2.56 -7.99
CA ARG A 163 14.67 3.38 -8.61
C ARG A 163 14.99 4.86 -8.51
N HIS A 164 14.49 5.63 -9.46
CA HIS A 164 14.53 7.09 -9.35
C HIS A 164 13.50 7.58 -8.34
N PRO A 165 13.86 8.51 -7.43
CA PRO A 165 12.91 9.09 -6.49
C PRO A 165 11.71 9.70 -7.22
N HIS A 166 10.51 9.24 -6.88
CA HIS A 166 9.28 9.73 -7.49
C HIS A 166 8.04 9.54 -6.61
N HIS A 167 7.10 10.48 -6.73
CA HIS A 167 5.83 10.43 -6.02
C HIS A 167 4.69 10.36 -7.04
N TYR A 168 3.90 9.32 -6.95
CA TYR A 168 2.79 9.08 -7.88
C TYR A 168 1.45 9.24 -7.17
N ILE A 169 0.55 10.02 -7.77
CA ILE A 169 -0.87 9.93 -7.44
C ILE A 169 -1.46 8.81 -8.29
N VAL A 170 -2.17 7.88 -7.65
CA VAL A 170 -2.80 6.75 -8.34
C VAL A 170 -4.28 6.75 -8.02
N ASN A 171 -5.12 6.68 -9.05
CA ASN A 171 -6.54 6.46 -8.87
C ASN A 171 -6.79 4.98 -8.56
N PHE A 172 -7.30 4.77 -7.35
CA PHE A 172 -7.46 3.43 -6.77
C PHE A 172 -8.92 3.16 -6.42
#